data_cde7b4661000dcee395a8a96e5f2c8ce
#
_entry.id   cde7b4661000dcee395a8a96e5f2c8ce
#
_cell.length_a   1.000
_cell.length_b   1.000
_cell.length_c   1.000
_cell.angle_alpha   90.00
_cell.angle_beta   90.00
_cell.angle_gamma   90.00
#
_symmetry.space_group_name_H-M   'P 1'
#
loop_
_entity.id
_entity.type
_entity.pdbx_description
1 polymer ?
#
loop_
_entity_poly.entity_id
_entity_poly.type
_entity_poly.pdbx_seq_one_letter_code
_entity_poly.pdbx_strand_id
1 'polypeptide(L)'
;RVLGGVPSGPPGPGARRTIATVRVIFVAAECEPWAKTGGLGDVVDALARALGRVPGVLDEPVEVFLPRYRSVPVPDDRPVQALAVRVPDPRAAGGSGEVVIRSFDAAGYRLRLVDHARAFDRDGLYGDADGEFADNAWRFGLLARAALETRRAEGRAVDVAALHDWHACPGVLQRDLAYGPDPLVGPAAMTLTIHNLAYHGWTPRGRVAQLGLGADPPAGDRWGIDLLREGILRAEMVNTVSPTYAREVLGPEMGMGLERQLRARGARFVGILNGLDQELWD
;
A
#
# COMPACT_ATOMS: atom_id res chain seq x y z
N ARG A 1 -52.31 26.36 -2.52
CA ARG A 1 -52.29 25.89 -1.13
C ARG A 1 -52.57 24.38 -1.10
N VAL A 2 -51.60 23.55 -0.99
CA VAL A 2 -51.67 22.24 -0.34
C VAL A 2 -50.29 22.00 0.26
N LEU A 3 -50.23 21.99 1.57
CA LEU A 3 -49.08 21.62 2.37
C LEU A 3 -49.00 20.11 2.36
N GLY A 4 -47.95 19.56 1.72
CA GLY A 4 -47.63 18.14 1.78
C GLY A 4 -46.84 17.84 3.04
N GLY A 5 -47.42 17.01 3.92
CA GLY A 5 -46.85 16.59 5.20
C GLY A 5 -45.56 15.79 5.04
N VAL A 6 -44.60 16.08 5.90
CA VAL A 6 -43.38 15.28 6.13
C VAL A 6 -43.78 14.00 6.88
N PRO A 7 -43.44 12.81 6.43
CA PRO A 7 -43.66 11.61 7.22
C PRO A 7 -42.61 11.52 8.34
N SER A 8 -43.07 11.78 9.55
CA SER A 8 -42.33 11.56 10.79
C SER A 8 -42.61 10.15 11.31
N GLY A 9 -41.74 9.20 11.01
CA GLY A 9 -41.67 7.91 11.67
C GLY A 9 -40.25 7.45 11.76
N PRO A 10 -39.80 6.88 12.92
CA PRO A 10 -38.46 6.28 12.98
C PRO A 10 -38.39 5.09 12.04
N PRO A 11 -37.22 4.85 11.38
CA PRO A 11 -37.07 3.70 10.52
C PRO A 11 -37.25 2.42 11.37
N GLY A 12 -38.06 1.50 10.88
CA GLY A 12 -38.36 0.23 11.55
C GLY A 12 -37.08 -0.63 11.71
N PRO A 13 -37.04 -1.51 12.71
CA PRO A 13 -35.90 -2.40 12.94
C PRO A 13 -35.84 -3.46 11.83
N GLY A 14 -34.88 -3.32 10.87
CA GLY A 14 -34.70 -4.39 9.92
C GLY A 14 -34.06 -4.07 8.57
N ALA A 15 -33.82 -2.81 8.22
CA ALA A 15 -33.03 -2.51 7.03
C ALA A 15 -31.52 -2.73 7.37
N ARG A 16 -31.02 -3.96 7.19
CA ARG A 16 -29.58 -4.19 7.07
C ARG A 16 -29.11 -3.31 5.91
N ARG A 17 -28.36 -2.25 6.21
CA ARG A 17 -27.63 -1.55 5.16
C ARG A 17 -26.74 -2.60 4.50
N THR A 18 -27.05 -2.98 3.29
CA THR A 18 -26.15 -3.77 2.47
C THR A 18 -24.91 -2.89 2.27
N ILE A 19 -23.87 -3.19 3.01
CA ILE A 19 -22.57 -2.56 2.76
C ILE A 19 -22.17 -3.10 1.39
N ALA A 20 -21.94 -2.22 0.43
CA ALA A 20 -21.39 -2.63 -0.85
C ALA A 20 -20.04 -3.31 -0.57
N THR A 21 -19.81 -4.47 -1.19
CA THR A 21 -18.53 -5.16 -1.11
C THR A 21 -17.44 -4.30 -1.73
N VAL A 22 -16.20 -4.43 -1.24
CA VAL A 22 -15.07 -3.61 -1.67
C VAL A 22 -13.95 -4.46 -2.24
N ARG A 23 -13.24 -3.91 -3.22
CA ARG A 23 -12.02 -4.48 -3.81
C ARG A 23 -10.82 -3.86 -3.14
N VAL A 24 -10.04 -4.69 -2.48
CA VAL A 24 -8.91 -4.28 -1.64
C VAL A 24 -7.61 -4.82 -2.23
N ILE A 25 -6.63 -3.93 -2.39
CA ILE A 25 -5.26 -4.31 -2.67
C ILE A 25 -4.36 -3.88 -1.51
N PHE A 26 -3.33 -4.68 -1.24
CA PHE A 26 -2.23 -4.34 -0.35
C PHE A 26 -0.98 -4.07 -1.19
N VAL A 27 -0.23 -3.05 -0.82
CA VAL A 27 1.11 -2.78 -1.36
C VAL A 27 2.08 -2.81 -0.19
N ALA A 28 2.96 -3.79 -0.19
CA ALA A 28 3.87 -4.02 0.92
C ALA A 28 5.25 -4.48 0.46
N ALA A 29 6.28 -4.14 1.23
CA ALA A 29 7.63 -4.64 1.00
C ALA A 29 7.87 -6.02 1.60
N GLU A 30 7.03 -6.44 2.54
CA GLU A 30 7.12 -7.72 3.24
C GLU A 30 5.74 -8.39 3.32
N CYS A 31 5.71 -9.72 3.30
CA CYS A 31 4.55 -10.57 3.54
C CYS A 31 5.05 -11.97 3.92
N GLU A 32 4.72 -12.45 5.12
CA GLU A 32 5.02 -13.81 5.58
C GLU A 32 4.22 -14.83 4.75
N PRO A 33 4.75 -16.01 4.37
CA PRO A 33 6.13 -16.50 4.61
C PRO A 33 7.11 -16.11 3.50
N TRP A 34 6.75 -15.25 2.56
CA TRP A 34 7.47 -15.00 1.31
C TRP A 34 8.69 -14.11 1.52
N ALA A 35 8.52 -12.97 2.16
CA ALA A 35 9.58 -12.02 2.45
C ALA A 35 9.34 -11.37 3.81
N LYS A 36 10.31 -11.45 4.71
CA LYS A 36 10.18 -10.92 6.07
C LYS A 36 11.52 -10.52 6.65
N THR A 37 11.55 -9.37 7.28
CA THR A 37 12.64 -8.93 8.16
C THR A 37 12.13 -8.52 9.54
N GLY A 38 10.83 -8.23 9.67
CA GLY A 38 10.22 -7.75 10.89
C GLY A 38 8.72 -8.02 10.96
N GLY A 39 8.04 -7.39 11.90
CA GLY A 39 6.61 -7.59 12.14
C GLY A 39 5.68 -7.10 11.03
N LEU A 40 6.18 -6.31 10.08
CA LEU A 40 5.38 -5.87 8.92
C LEU A 40 4.88 -7.07 8.11
N GLY A 41 5.77 -8.04 7.83
CA GLY A 41 5.42 -9.23 7.08
C GLY A 41 4.32 -10.05 7.74
N ASP A 42 4.38 -10.22 9.07
CA ASP A 42 3.35 -10.94 9.85
C ASP A 42 1.99 -10.27 9.71
N VAL A 43 1.95 -8.93 9.85
CA VAL A 43 0.68 -8.18 9.78
C VAL A 43 0.07 -8.23 8.39
N VAL A 44 0.86 -8.10 7.34
CA VAL A 44 0.35 -8.11 5.95
C VAL A 44 -0.32 -9.45 5.65
N ASP A 45 0.34 -10.56 5.94
CA ASP A 45 -0.21 -11.90 5.74
C ASP A 45 -1.46 -12.13 6.60
N ALA A 46 -1.34 -11.96 7.92
CA ALA A 46 -2.43 -12.24 8.85
C ALA A 46 -3.67 -11.38 8.58
N LEU A 47 -3.49 -10.08 8.27
CA LEU A 47 -4.59 -9.18 7.96
C LEU A 47 -5.27 -9.53 6.64
N ALA A 48 -4.50 -9.87 5.59
CA ALA A 48 -5.07 -10.28 4.30
C ALA A 48 -5.92 -11.56 4.45
N ARG A 49 -5.42 -12.55 5.22
CA ARG A 49 -6.16 -13.77 5.55
C ARG A 49 -7.40 -13.49 6.39
N ALA A 50 -7.28 -12.64 7.40
CA ALA A 50 -8.40 -12.30 8.28
C ALA A 50 -9.52 -11.59 7.53
N LEU A 51 -9.20 -10.63 6.65
CA LEU A 51 -10.19 -9.95 5.81
C LEU A 51 -10.93 -10.93 4.88
N GLY A 52 -10.22 -11.89 4.30
CA GLY A 52 -10.83 -12.93 3.46
C GLY A 52 -11.86 -13.81 4.19
N ARG A 53 -11.78 -13.87 5.52
CA ARG A 53 -12.72 -14.62 6.39
C ARG A 53 -13.95 -13.81 6.80
N VAL A 54 -14.00 -12.50 6.53
CA VAL A 54 -15.14 -11.64 6.90
C VAL A 54 -16.22 -11.67 5.82
N PRO A 55 -17.39 -12.29 6.08
CA PRO A 55 -18.41 -12.42 5.06
C PRO A 55 -18.98 -11.07 4.61
N GLY A 56 -19.16 -10.89 3.30
CA GLY A 56 -19.86 -9.75 2.72
C GLY A 56 -19.09 -8.42 2.77
N VAL A 57 -17.80 -8.45 3.06
CA VAL A 57 -16.94 -7.26 3.04
C VAL A 57 -16.21 -7.14 1.71
N LEU A 58 -15.65 -8.22 1.23
CA LEU A 58 -14.87 -8.23 0.00
C LEU A 58 -15.69 -8.67 -1.21
N ASP A 59 -15.47 -8.00 -2.34
CA ASP A 59 -16.02 -8.37 -3.65
C ASP A 59 -15.18 -9.52 -4.27
N GLU A 60 -13.91 -9.58 -3.94
CA GLU A 60 -12.92 -10.56 -4.39
C GLU A 60 -11.85 -10.74 -3.29
N PRO A 61 -11.04 -11.81 -3.33
CA PRO A 61 -9.94 -11.96 -2.39
C PRO A 61 -9.01 -10.75 -2.39
N VAL A 62 -8.49 -10.37 -1.21
CA VAL A 62 -7.45 -9.35 -1.11
C VAL A 62 -6.30 -9.70 -2.04
N GLU A 63 -5.78 -8.75 -2.80
CA GLU A 63 -4.58 -8.92 -3.60
C GLU A 63 -3.40 -8.25 -2.90
N VAL A 64 -2.36 -9.02 -2.58
CA VAL A 64 -1.13 -8.52 -1.95
C VAL A 64 -0.05 -8.38 -3.02
N PHE A 65 0.34 -7.13 -3.33
CA PHE A 65 1.46 -6.83 -4.21
C PHE A 65 2.75 -6.77 -3.41
N LEU A 66 3.65 -7.70 -3.72
CA LEU A 66 4.93 -7.91 -3.04
C LEU A 66 6.06 -7.92 -4.08
N PRO A 67 7.24 -7.32 -3.83
CA PRO A 67 8.38 -7.51 -4.70
C PRO A 67 8.79 -8.98 -4.79
N ARG A 68 9.10 -9.45 -5.98
CA ARG A 68 9.76 -10.75 -6.14
C ARG A 68 11.25 -10.58 -5.86
N TYR A 69 11.62 -10.55 -4.60
CA TYR A 69 13.04 -10.56 -4.21
C TYR A 69 13.71 -11.87 -4.64
N ARG A 70 15.06 -11.87 -4.74
CA ARG A 70 15.84 -13.07 -5.06
C ARG A 70 15.51 -14.25 -4.15
N SER A 71 15.27 -13.98 -2.88
CA SER A 71 14.91 -14.98 -1.87
C SER A 71 13.49 -15.52 -2.00
N VAL A 72 12.61 -14.87 -2.79
CA VAL A 72 11.21 -15.28 -2.94
C VAL A 72 11.06 -16.23 -4.11
N PRO A 73 10.82 -17.52 -3.88
CA PRO A 73 10.62 -18.49 -4.94
C PRO A 73 9.26 -18.27 -5.63
N VAL A 74 9.19 -18.61 -6.89
CA VAL A 74 7.91 -18.82 -7.57
C VAL A 74 7.49 -20.25 -7.29
N PRO A 75 6.30 -20.49 -6.72
CA PRO A 75 5.85 -21.85 -6.41
C PRO A 75 5.77 -22.72 -7.67
N ASP A 76 6.13 -24.00 -7.54
CA ASP A 76 5.99 -25.04 -8.55
C ASP A 76 4.88 -26.07 -8.22
N ASP A 77 4.37 -26.01 -6.98
CA ASP A 77 3.34 -26.88 -6.43
C ASP A 77 1.90 -26.43 -6.71
N ARG A 78 1.74 -25.28 -7.37
CA ARG A 78 0.42 -24.69 -7.65
C ARG A 78 0.43 -23.87 -8.95
N PRO A 79 -0.75 -23.63 -9.57
CA PRO A 79 -0.85 -22.81 -10.77
C PRO A 79 -0.39 -21.38 -10.50
N VAL A 80 0.53 -20.89 -11.33
CA VAL A 80 1.00 -19.48 -11.33
C VAL A 80 0.63 -18.83 -12.65
N GLN A 81 -0.14 -17.76 -12.58
CA GLN A 81 -0.46 -16.93 -13.72
C GLN A 81 0.62 -15.86 -13.89
N ALA A 82 1.05 -15.60 -15.11
CA ALA A 82 1.98 -14.53 -15.42
C ALA A 82 1.31 -13.49 -16.34
N LEU A 83 1.36 -12.23 -15.95
CA LEU A 83 0.85 -11.10 -16.73
C LEU A 83 1.99 -10.10 -16.92
N ALA A 84 2.36 -9.82 -18.17
CA ALA A 84 3.26 -8.73 -18.49
C ALA A 84 2.50 -7.41 -18.48
N VAL A 85 2.95 -6.47 -17.67
CA VAL A 85 2.32 -5.15 -17.50
C VAL A 85 3.33 -4.08 -17.89
N ARG A 86 2.90 -3.16 -18.76
CA ARG A 86 3.70 -2.00 -19.10
C ARG A 86 3.52 -0.94 -18.02
N VAL A 87 4.63 -0.48 -17.44
CA VAL A 87 4.62 0.52 -16.38
C VAL A 87 5.44 1.75 -16.79
N PRO A 88 5.05 2.97 -16.43
CA PRO A 88 5.94 4.11 -16.48
C PRO A 88 7.21 3.84 -15.68
N ASP A 89 8.36 3.84 -16.32
CA ASP A 89 9.66 3.63 -15.68
C ASP A 89 10.65 4.70 -16.11
N PRO A 90 10.97 5.68 -15.25
CA PRO A 90 11.90 6.76 -15.57
C PRO A 90 13.33 6.29 -15.89
N ARG A 91 13.66 5.04 -15.55
CA ARG A 91 14.98 4.44 -15.79
C ARG A 91 15.03 3.56 -17.04
N ALA A 92 13.89 3.31 -17.65
CA ALA A 92 13.81 2.59 -18.92
C ALA A 92 14.00 3.52 -20.12
N ALA A 93 14.58 3.01 -21.19
CA ALA A 93 14.63 3.72 -22.46
C ALA A 93 13.20 4.01 -22.95
N GLY A 94 12.91 5.26 -23.26
CA GLY A 94 11.54 5.69 -23.63
C GLY A 94 10.57 5.87 -22.47
N GLY A 95 11.05 5.88 -21.22
CA GLY A 95 10.24 6.21 -20.03
C GLY A 95 9.22 5.16 -19.63
N SER A 96 9.28 3.96 -20.20
CA SER A 96 8.35 2.86 -19.90
C SER A 96 9.09 1.52 -19.93
N GLY A 97 8.80 0.67 -18.96
CA GLY A 97 9.35 -0.68 -18.82
C GLY A 97 8.26 -1.74 -18.76
N GLU A 98 8.67 -2.99 -18.84
CA GLU A 98 7.80 -4.13 -18.62
C GLU A 98 8.11 -4.76 -17.26
N VAL A 99 7.05 -5.09 -16.54
CA VAL A 99 7.09 -5.83 -15.27
C VAL A 99 6.24 -7.08 -15.42
N VAL A 100 6.72 -8.21 -14.97
CA VAL A 100 5.93 -9.44 -14.93
C VAL A 100 5.27 -9.58 -13.58
N ILE A 101 3.96 -9.71 -13.55
CA ILE A 101 3.20 -9.99 -12.33
C ILE A 101 2.94 -11.49 -12.29
N ARG A 102 3.52 -12.17 -11.29
CA ARG A 102 3.27 -13.59 -11.05
C ARG A 102 2.25 -13.75 -9.95
N SER A 103 1.12 -14.34 -10.28
CA SER A 103 -0.05 -14.39 -9.41
C SER A 103 -0.43 -15.82 -9.08
N PHE A 104 -0.71 -16.07 -7.81
CA PHE A 104 -1.23 -17.34 -7.32
C PHE A 104 -2.04 -17.15 -6.05
N ASP A 105 -2.91 -18.10 -5.77
CA ASP A 105 -3.71 -18.06 -4.56
C ASP A 105 -2.86 -18.53 -3.36
N ALA A 106 -2.81 -17.70 -2.34
CA ALA A 106 -2.25 -17.99 -1.03
C ALA A 106 -3.39 -18.35 -0.05
N ALA A 107 -3.08 -18.49 1.23
CA ALA A 107 -4.07 -18.86 2.24
C ALA A 107 -5.10 -17.74 2.50
N GLY A 108 -6.14 -17.63 1.68
CA GLY A 108 -7.22 -16.66 1.86
C GLY A 108 -7.05 -15.31 1.14
N TYR A 109 -5.98 -15.13 0.39
CA TYR A 109 -5.74 -13.95 -0.46
C TYR A 109 -5.01 -14.36 -1.74
N ARG A 110 -4.89 -13.46 -2.69
CA ARG A 110 -4.08 -13.63 -3.91
C ARG A 110 -2.77 -12.90 -3.79
N LEU A 111 -1.65 -13.60 -3.90
CA LEU A 111 -0.33 -12.99 -3.97
C LEU A 111 -0.01 -12.57 -5.41
N ARG A 112 0.51 -11.35 -5.56
CA ARG A 112 0.93 -10.71 -6.80
C ARG A 112 2.42 -10.35 -6.69
N LEU A 113 3.30 -11.25 -7.08
CA LEU A 113 4.74 -10.98 -7.08
C LEU A 113 5.09 -10.05 -8.25
N VAL A 114 5.65 -8.90 -7.94
CA VAL A 114 6.15 -7.92 -8.90
C VAL A 114 7.57 -8.32 -9.29
N ASP A 115 7.70 -9.01 -10.42
CA ASP A 115 8.95 -9.57 -10.92
C ASP A 115 9.63 -8.60 -11.89
N HIS A 116 10.72 -7.97 -11.43
CA HIS A 116 11.56 -7.08 -12.21
C HIS A 116 13.01 -7.24 -11.75
N ALA A 117 13.84 -7.93 -12.53
CA ALA A 117 15.17 -8.37 -12.12
C ALA A 117 16.04 -7.20 -11.60
N ARG A 118 16.12 -6.09 -12.34
CA ARG A 118 16.95 -4.95 -11.95
C ARG A 118 16.51 -4.32 -10.62
N ALA A 119 15.21 -4.37 -10.31
CA ALA A 119 14.68 -3.79 -9.09
C ALA A 119 14.81 -4.74 -7.89
N PHE A 120 14.49 -6.02 -8.08
CA PHE A 120 14.22 -6.91 -6.95
C PHE A 120 15.07 -8.18 -6.91
N ASP A 121 15.75 -8.60 -8.00
CA ASP A 121 16.66 -9.75 -7.97
C ASP A 121 18.00 -9.34 -7.38
N ARG A 122 18.02 -9.09 -6.07
CA ARG A 122 19.19 -8.65 -5.30
C ARG A 122 19.26 -9.38 -3.97
N ASP A 123 20.46 -9.41 -3.39
CA ASP A 123 20.64 -9.87 -2.03
C ASP A 123 20.08 -8.83 -1.05
N GLY A 124 19.22 -9.26 -0.14
CA GLY A 124 18.51 -8.38 0.80
C GLY A 124 17.29 -7.67 0.21
N LEU A 125 16.39 -7.24 1.11
CA LEU A 125 15.15 -6.57 0.74
C LEU A 125 15.35 -5.07 0.52
N TYR A 126 16.09 -4.42 1.40
CA TYR A 126 16.24 -2.96 1.47
C TYR A 126 17.66 -2.48 1.18
N GLY A 127 18.63 -3.37 1.34
CA GLY A 127 20.05 -3.10 1.22
C GLY A 127 20.85 -4.39 1.32
N ASP A 128 22.16 -4.26 1.31
CA ASP A 128 23.14 -5.33 1.45
C ASP A 128 24.20 -4.97 2.49
N ALA A 129 25.36 -5.62 2.45
CA ALA A 129 26.46 -5.36 3.38
C ALA A 129 27.00 -3.92 3.33
N ASP A 130 26.79 -3.21 2.22
CA ASP A 130 27.24 -1.83 2.02
C ASP A 130 26.21 -0.80 2.49
N GLY A 131 25.01 -1.24 2.92
CA GLY A 131 23.94 -0.41 3.43
C GLY A 131 22.69 -0.42 2.56
N GLU A 132 21.82 0.59 2.73
CA GLU A 132 20.59 0.71 1.97
C GLU A 132 20.84 0.94 0.47
N PHE A 133 20.05 0.27 -0.38
CA PHE A 133 20.14 0.51 -1.82
C PHE A 133 19.76 1.94 -2.17
N ALA A 134 20.71 2.63 -2.81
CA ALA A 134 20.57 4.02 -3.18
C ALA A 134 19.40 4.33 -4.13
N ASP A 135 18.80 3.31 -4.74
CA ASP A 135 17.67 3.40 -5.66
C ASP A 135 16.34 2.87 -5.09
N ASN A 136 16.23 2.75 -3.78
CA ASN A 136 15.02 2.29 -3.11
C ASN A 136 13.77 3.12 -3.50
N ALA A 137 13.91 4.43 -3.71
CA ALA A 137 12.81 5.26 -4.20
C ALA A 137 12.27 4.79 -5.55
N TRP A 138 13.15 4.44 -6.50
CA TRP A 138 12.74 3.87 -7.79
C TRP A 138 12.14 2.48 -7.63
N ARG A 139 12.76 1.60 -6.86
CA ARG A 139 12.32 0.21 -6.62
C ARG A 139 10.90 0.17 -6.08
N PHE A 140 10.66 0.89 -5.00
CA PHE A 140 9.36 0.91 -4.34
C PHE A 140 8.34 1.81 -5.09
N GLY A 141 8.79 2.83 -5.79
CA GLY A 141 7.98 3.53 -6.77
C GLY A 141 7.50 2.61 -7.90
N LEU A 142 8.36 1.67 -8.36
CA LEU A 142 8.00 0.67 -9.36
C LEU A 142 6.98 -0.33 -8.82
N LEU A 143 7.14 -0.80 -7.58
CA LEU A 143 6.19 -1.68 -6.91
C LEU A 143 4.77 -1.08 -6.91
N ALA A 144 4.64 0.15 -6.43
CA ALA A 144 3.35 0.82 -6.35
C ALA A 144 2.73 1.05 -7.73
N ARG A 145 3.52 1.49 -8.72
CA ARG A 145 3.04 1.61 -10.11
C ARG A 145 2.59 0.29 -10.69
N ALA A 146 3.37 -0.77 -10.48
CA ALA A 146 3.02 -2.10 -10.98
C ALA A 146 1.69 -2.58 -10.40
N ALA A 147 1.39 -2.30 -9.13
CA ALA A 147 0.10 -2.61 -8.52
C ALA A 147 -1.06 -1.88 -9.22
N LEU A 148 -0.94 -0.56 -9.41
CA LEU A 148 -1.98 0.25 -10.06
C LEU A 148 -2.15 -0.13 -11.54
N GLU A 149 -1.05 -0.28 -12.29
CA GLU A 149 -1.11 -0.66 -13.71
C GLU A 149 -1.63 -2.09 -13.93
N THR A 150 -1.39 -3.01 -13.00
CA THR A 150 -1.97 -4.35 -13.07
C THR A 150 -3.49 -4.27 -13.03
N ARG A 151 -4.06 -3.52 -12.10
CA ARG A 151 -5.51 -3.35 -11.99
C ARG A 151 -6.10 -2.67 -13.23
N ARG A 152 -5.41 -1.68 -13.78
CA ARG A 152 -5.79 -1.02 -15.04
C ARG A 152 -5.76 -1.99 -16.22
N ALA A 153 -4.70 -2.76 -16.37
CA ALA A 153 -4.54 -3.74 -17.46
C ALA A 153 -5.61 -4.84 -17.41
N GLU A 154 -6.03 -5.22 -16.20
CA GLU A 154 -7.11 -6.19 -15.98
C GLU A 154 -8.52 -5.56 -16.11
N GLY A 155 -8.64 -4.23 -16.26
CA GLY A 155 -9.93 -3.54 -16.28
C GLY A 155 -10.66 -3.57 -14.94
N ARG A 156 -9.95 -3.71 -13.83
CA ARG A 156 -10.50 -3.92 -12.48
C ARG A 156 -10.26 -2.71 -11.59
N ALA A 157 -11.32 -2.16 -11.05
CA ALA A 157 -11.19 -1.02 -10.15
C ALA A 157 -10.61 -1.40 -8.78
N VAL A 158 -10.07 -0.40 -8.07
CA VAL A 158 -9.62 -0.49 -6.69
C VAL A 158 -10.49 0.43 -5.85
N ASP A 159 -11.13 -0.11 -4.80
CA ASP A 159 -11.88 0.70 -3.85
C ASP A 159 -11.00 1.16 -2.69
N VAL A 160 -10.13 0.26 -2.20
CA VAL A 160 -9.17 0.55 -1.13
C VAL A 160 -7.78 0.00 -1.48
N ALA A 161 -6.76 0.83 -1.38
CA ALA A 161 -5.37 0.41 -1.41
C ALA A 161 -4.75 0.60 -0.02
N ALA A 162 -4.41 -0.51 0.64
CA ALA A 162 -3.72 -0.51 1.93
C ALA A 162 -2.21 -0.48 1.69
N LEU A 163 -1.60 0.61 2.11
CA LEU A 163 -0.17 0.89 1.98
C LEU A 163 0.53 0.59 3.30
N HIS A 164 1.63 -0.14 3.24
CA HIS A 164 2.38 -0.52 4.43
C HIS A 164 3.76 0.13 4.43
N ASP A 165 3.99 1.02 5.41
CA ASP A 165 5.19 1.84 5.60
C ASP A 165 5.56 2.71 4.39
N TRP A 166 6.69 3.42 4.48
CA TRP A 166 7.18 4.35 3.47
C TRP A 166 7.38 3.71 2.09
N HIS A 167 7.64 2.41 2.05
CA HIS A 167 7.86 1.66 0.81
C HIS A 167 6.64 1.69 -0.12
N ALA A 168 5.45 1.74 0.45
CA ALA A 168 4.21 1.82 -0.32
C ALA A 168 3.73 3.26 -0.55
N CYS A 169 4.27 4.25 0.17
CA CYS A 169 3.86 5.67 0.05
C CYS A 169 4.02 6.27 -1.36
N PRO A 170 4.94 5.83 -2.24
CA PRO A 170 4.89 6.26 -3.64
C PRO A 170 3.53 6.07 -4.30
N GLY A 171 2.74 5.08 -3.87
CA GLY A 171 1.41 4.80 -4.41
C GLY A 171 0.42 5.94 -4.25
N VAL A 172 0.39 6.62 -3.09
CA VAL A 172 -0.52 7.75 -2.89
C VAL A 172 -0.12 8.94 -3.74
N LEU A 173 1.18 9.19 -3.90
CA LEU A 173 1.67 10.25 -4.79
C LEU A 173 1.33 9.95 -6.25
N GLN A 174 1.50 8.70 -6.68
CA GLN A 174 1.19 8.27 -8.04
C GLN A 174 -0.32 8.36 -8.31
N ARG A 175 -1.18 7.91 -7.39
CA ARG A 175 -2.63 8.09 -7.51
C ARG A 175 -2.98 9.56 -7.74
N ASP A 176 -2.49 10.46 -6.90
CA ASP A 176 -2.85 11.87 -6.95
C ASP A 176 -2.32 12.58 -8.20
N LEU A 177 -1.09 12.28 -8.61
CA LEU A 177 -0.37 13.08 -9.60
C LEU A 177 -0.36 12.45 -10.99
N ALA A 178 -0.44 11.13 -11.10
CA ALA A 178 -0.37 10.42 -12.37
C ALA A 178 -1.69 9.73 -12.76
N TYR A 179 -2.43 9.20 -11.78
CA TYR A 179 -3.62 8.39 -12.03
C TYR A 179 -4.94 9.05 -11.60
N GLY A 180 -4.92 10.30 -11.11
CA GLY A 180 -6.14 10.97 -10.63
C GLY A 180 -7.34 10.92 -11.59
N PRO A 181 -7.18 11.13 -12.92
CA PRO A 181 -8.27 11.04 -13.89
C PRO A 181 -8.66 9.59 -14.27
N ASP A 182 -7.91 8.57 -13.86
CA ASP A 182 -8.18 7.19 -14.24
C ASP A 182 -9.40 6.65 -13.46
N PRO A 183 -10.44 6.12 -14.13
CA PRO A 183 -11.68 5.71 -13.46
C PRO A 183 -11.53 4.44 -12.62
N LEU A 184 -10.48 3.64 -12.82
CA LEU A 184 -10.28 2.37 -12.12
C LEU A 184 -9.46 2.52 -10.83
N VAL A 185 -8.44 3.37 -10.84
CA VAL A 185 -7.51 3.50 -9.71
C VAL A 185 -7.46 4.89 -9.11
N GLY A 186 -7.85 5.93 -9.84
CA GLY A 186 -7.90 7.30 -9.34
C GLY A 186 -8.83 7.50 -8.13
N PRO A 187 -10.04 6.90 -8.11
CA PRO A 187 -10.96 7.01 -6.98
C PRO A 187 -10.57 6.18 -5.74
N ALA A 188 -9.53 5.33 -5.82
CA ALA A 188 -9.14 4.44 -4.73
C ALA A 188 -8.86 5.21 -3.43
N ALA A 189 -9.50 4.83 -2.34
CA ALA A 189 -9.15 5.29 -1.01
C ALA A 189 -7.81 4.65 -0.60
N MET A 190 -6.82 5.48 -0.25
CA MET A 190 -5.51 5.01 0.23
C MET A 190 -5.49 5.01 1.76
N THR A 191 -5.20 3.87 2.37
CA THR A 191 -4.93 3.78 3.81
C THR A 191 -3.45 3.52 4.03
N LEU A 192 -2.85 4.16 5.04
CA LEU A 192 -1.44 3.97 5.37
C LEU A 192 -1.32 3.37 6.76
N THR A 193 -0.69 2.20 6.85
CA THR A 193 -0.29 1.59 8.12
C THR A 193 1.19 1.86 8.37
N ILE A 194 1.50 2.52 9.48
CA ILE A 194 2.86 2.80 9.94
C ILE A 194 3.25 1.73 10.96
N HIS A 195 4.18 0.84 10.55
CA HIS A 195 4.74 -0.18 11.43
C HIS A 195 5.96 0.35 12.17
N ASN A 196 6.76 1.18 11.49
CA ASN A 196 7.95 1.78 12.10
C ASN A 196 8.17 3.21 11.57
N LEU A 197 7.93 4.19 12.43
CA LEU A 197 8.05 5.61 12.10
C LEU A 197 9.50 6.07 11.90
N ALA A 198 10.50 5.27 12.32
CA ALA A 198 11.91 5.65 12.20
C ALA A 198 12.43 5.64 10.74
N TYR A 199 11.73 4.96 9.83
CA TYR A 199 12.11 4.87 8.43
C TYR A 199 11.19 5.71 7.55
N HIS A 200 11.72 6.77 6.95
CA HIS A 200 10.94 7.76 6.22
C HIS A 200 10.96 7.58 4.70
N GLY A 201 11.93 6.84 4.16
CA GLY A 201 12.13 6.76 2.71
C GLY A 201 12.56 8.10 2.12
N TRP A 202 13.50 8.80 2.79
CA TRP A 202 14.00 10.07 2.29
C TRP A 202 14.57 9.92 0.88
N THR A 203 14.06 10.72 -0.04
CA THR A 203 14.44 10.70 -1.45
C THR A 203 15.05 12.04 -1.84
N PRO A 204 16.37 12.11 -2.12
CA PRO A 204 17.03 13.34 -2.55
C PRO A 204 16.37 13.92 -3.82
N ARG A 205 16.34 15.26 -3.96
CA ARG A 205 15.68 15.96 -5.07
C ARG A 205 16.08 15.42 -6.44
N GLY A 206 17.35 15.11 -6.66
CA GLY A 206 17.83 14.55 -7.93
C GLY A 206 17.30 13.14 -8.25
N ARG A 207 16.64 12.48 -7.31
CA ARG A 207 16.04 11.14 -7.49
C ARG A 207 14.50 11.14 -7.47
N VAL A 208 13.85 12.26 -7.19
CA VAL A 208 12.38 12.36 -7.11
C VAL A 208 11.72 11.93 -8.43
N ALA A 209 12.32 12.26 -9.57
CA ALA A 209 11.84 11.80 -10.88
C ALA A 209 11.76 10.26 -11.01
N GLN A 210 12.58 9.53 -10.25
CA GLN A 210 12.59 8.05 -10.25
C GLN A 210 11.32 7.44 -9.63
N LEU A 211 10.54 8.24 -8.89
CA LEU A 211 9.23 7.83 -8.37
C LEU A 211 8.17 7.69 -9.48
N GLY A 212 8.42 8.23 -10.68
CA GLY A 212 7.49 8.14 -11.81
C GLY A 212 6.17 8.88 -11.58
N LEU A 213 6.25 10.10 -11.06
CA LEU A 213 5.10 10.92 -10.66
C LEU A 213 4.55 11.81 -11.78
N GLY A 214 5.02 11.64 -13.02
CA GLY A 214 4.68 12.54 -14.13
C GLY A 214 5.59 13.76 -14.22
N ALA A 215 5.14 14.81 -14.93
CA ALA A 215 5.97 15.98 -15.27
C ALA A 215 6.23 16.93 -14.11
N ASP A 216 5.28 17.01 -13.16
CA ASP A 216 5.36 17.92 -12.01
C ASP A 216 5.43 17.13 -10.69
N PRO A 217 6.63 16.72 -10.25
CA PRO A 217 6.76 16.10 -8.95
C PRO A 217 6.35 17.09 -7.84
N PRO A 218 5.78 16.61 -6.73
CA PRO A 218 5.42 17.48 -5.63
C PRO A 218 6.65 18.29 -5.21
N ALA A 219 6.44 19.55 -4.92
CA ALA A 219 7.45 20.40 -4.34
C ALA A 219 7.77 19.84 -2.93
N GLY A 220 8.66 18.88 -2.88
CA GLY A 220 9.42 18.59 -1.68
C GLY A 220 10.15 19.86 -1.24
N ASP A 221 10.83 19.82 -0.12
CA ASP A 221 11.74 20.89 0.19
C ASP A 221 12.88 20.95 -0.86
N ARG A 222 13.72 21.98 -0.79
CA ARG A 222 14.85 22.14 -1.73
C ARG A 222 15.83 20.95 -1.75
N TRP A 223 15.75 20.05 -0.76
CA TRP A 223 16.68 18.95 -0.59
C TRP A 223 16.13 17.62 -1.10
N GLY A 224 14.82 17.42 -1.03
CA GLY A 224 14.19 16.15 -1.41
C GLY A 224 12.75 16.03 -0.95
N ILE A 225 12.32 14.78 -0.84
CA ILE A 225 10.98 14.41 -0.40
C ILE A 225 11.08 13.30 0.66
N ASP A 226 10.30 13.44 1.72
CA ASP A 226 10.08 12.41 2.72
C ASP A 226 8.81 11.62 2.33
N LEU A 227 8.99 10.37 1.91
CA LEU A 227 7.90 9.56 1.37
C LEU A 227 6.85 9.21 2.43
N LEU A 228 7.28 8.90 3.66
CA LEU A 228 6.36 8.62 4.74
C LEU A 228 5.52 9.85 5.10
N ARG A 229 6.15 11.02 5.14
CA ARG A 229 5.45 12.30 5.35
C ARG A 229 4.39 12.55 4.28
N GLU A 230 4.71 12.32 3.02
CA GLU A 230 3.75 12.48 1.92
C GLU A 230 2.59 11.47 2.06
N GLY A 231 2.89 10.23 2.43
CA GLY A 231 1.87 9.21 2.74
C GLY A 231 0.94 9.67 3.87
N ILE A 232 1.50 10.16 4.98
CA ILE A 232 0.73 10.70 6.11
C ILE A 232 -0.18 11.87 5.68
N LEU A 233 0.30 12.76 4.85
CA LEU A 233 -0.44 13.94 4.45
C LEU A 233 -1.60 13.64 3.47
N ARG A 234 -1.46 12.63 2.63
CA ARG A 234 -2.34 12.38 1.47
C ARG A 234 -3.28 11.20 1.62
N ALA A 235 -2.89 10.17 2.40
CA ALA A 235 -3.77 9.02 2.62
C ALA A 235 -5.10 9.44 3.26
N GLU A 236 -6.21 8.79 2.91
CA GLU A 236 -7.52 9.05 3.49
C GLU A 236 -7.53 8.71 4.98
N MET A 237 -6.90 7.59 5.37
CA MET A 237 -6.72 7.18 6.76
C MET A 237 -5.27 6.79 7.02
N VAL A 238 -4.78 7.09 8.20
CA VAL A 238 -3.47 6.66 8.68
C VAL A 238 -3.66 5.90 9.98
N ASN A 239 -3.03 4.76 10.09
CA ASN A 239 -3.01 4.01 11.35
C ASN A 239 -1.60 3.55 11.70
N THR A 240 -1.41 3.27 12.98
CA THR A 240 -0.23 2.57 13.50
C THR A 240 -0.65 1.36 14.32
N VAL A 241 0.32 0.53 14.68
CA VAL A 241 0.15 -0.84 15.16
C VAL A 241 -0.26 -0.98 16.63
N SER A 242 -0.47 0.12 17.35
CA SER A 242 -1.10 0.07 18.68
C SER A 242 -1.69 1.43 19.11
N PRO A 243 -2.73 1.44 19.96
CA PRO A 243 -3.27 2.68 20.53
C PRO A 243 -2.26 3.43 21.40
N THR A 244 -1.34 2.73 22.06
CA THR A 244 -0.28 3.34 22.87
C THR A 244 0.74 4.02 21.96
N TYR A 245 1.25 3.32 20.97
CA TYR A 245 2.18 3.88 20.00
C TYR A 245 1.57 5.06 19.24
N ALA A 246 0.28 5.03 18.91
CA ALA A 246 -0.40 6.16 18.30
C ALA A 246 -0.37 7.44 19.16
N ARG A 247 -0.41 7.30 20.48
CA ARG A 247 -0.26 8.45 21.40
C ARG A 247 1.19 8.91 21.52
N GLU A 248 2.12 7.98 21.60
CA GLU A 248 3.56 8.25 21.77
C GLU A 248 4.13 9.02 20.57
N VAL A 249 3.80 8.62 19.35
CA VAL A 249 4.28 9.26 18.11
C VAL A 249 3.73 10.68 17.89
N LEU A 250 2.73 11.09 18.65
CA LEU A 250 2.28 12.49 18.68
C LEU A 250 3.20 13.37 19.51
N GLY A 251 4.09 12.80 20.32
CA GLY A 251 5.11 13.53 21.08
C GLY A 251 6.41 13.72 20.30
N PRO A 252 7.23 14.71 20.69
CA PRO A 252 8.49 15.01 19.99
C PRO A 252 9.54 13.90 20.14
N GLU A 253 9.47 13.12 21.22
CA GLU A 253 10.43 12.04 21.49
C GLU A 253 10.29 10.87 20.53
N MET A 254 9.05 10.48 20.20
CA MET A 254 8.73 9.31 19.37
C MET A 254 8.21 9.68 17.98
N GLY A 255 7.88 10.96 17.74
CA GLY A 255 7.29 11.43 16.49
C GLY A 255 8.24 11.54 15.31
N MET A 256 9.55 11.37 15.55
CA MET A 256 10.61 11.39 14.52
C MET A 256 10.53 12.58 13.56
N GLY A 257 10.02 13.75 14.05
CA GLY A 257 9.81 14.95 13.23
C GLY A 257 8.52 14.97 12.43
N LEU A 258 7.67 13.96 12.55
CA LEU A 258 6.35 13.83 11.88
C LEU A 258 5.17 14.05 12.83
N GLU A 259 5.40 14.34 14.11
CA GLU A 259 4.36 14.53 15.12
C GLU A 259 3.36 15.64 14.75
N ARG A 260 3.82 16.70 14.08
CA ARG A 260 2.95 17.78 13.60
C ARG A 260 1.98 17.29 12.53
N GLN A 261 2.47 16.51 11.56
CA GLN A 261 1.69 15.95 10.47
C GLN A 261 0.68 14.95 11.01
N LEU A 262 1.09 14.08 11.93
CA LEU A 262 0.23 13.09 12.58
C LEU A 262 -0.88 13.77 13.39
N ARG A 263 -0.56 14.79 14.21
CA ARG A 263 -1.58 15.57 14.94
C ARG A 263 -2.59 16.24 14.02
N ALA A 264 -2.14 16.75 12.86
CA ALA A 264 -3.01 17.40 11.90
C ALA A 264 -4.04 16.43 11.26
N ARG A 265 -3.81 15.12 11.34
CA ARG A 265 -4.77 14.10 10.85
C ARG A 265 -6.03 14.00 11.74
N GLY A 266 -5.94 14.36 13.02
CA GLY A 266 -7.07 14.28 13.94
C GLY A 266 -7.69 12.89 13.98
N ALA A 267 -9.00 12.79 13.77
CA ALA A 267 -9.72 11.51 13.72
C ALA A 267 -9.33 10.57 12.56
N ARG A 268 -8.53 11.03 11.61
CA ARG A 268 -8.00 10.21 10.52
C ARG A 268 -6.66 9.55 10.86
N PHE A 269 -6.21 9.65 12.11
CA PHE A 269 -5.07 8.93 12.65
C PHE A 269 -5.51 8.10 13.84
N VAL A 270 -5.30 6.78 13.78
CA VAL A 270 -5.74 5.85 14.83
C VAL A 270 -4.65 4.81 15.13
N GLY A 271 -4.65 4.29 16.34
CA GLY A 271 -3.84 3.12 16.70
C GLY A 271 -4.72 1.87 16.68
N ILE A 272 -4.34 0.87 15.91
CA ILE A 272 -5.01 -0.43 15.82
C ILE A 272 -4.02 -1.48 16.32
N LEU A 273 -4.39 -2.20 17.38
CA LEU A 273 -3.54 -3.26 17.93
C LEU A 273 -3.46 -4.40 16.91
N ASN A 274 -2.24 -4.85 16.61
CA ASN A 274 -2.06 -6.05 15.80
C ASN A 274 -2.70 -7.26 16.49
N GLY A 275 -3.47 -8.03 15.72
CA GLY A 275 -4.00 -9.31 16.18
C GLY A 275 -2.88 -10.35 16.29
N LEU A 276 -3.12 -11.37 17.10
CA LEU A 276 -2.32 -12.58 17.12
C LEU A 276 -2.95 -13.60 16.17
N ASP A 277 -2.13 -14.20 15.33
CA ASP A 277 -2.57 -15.35 14.54
C ASP A 277 -2.57 -16.58 15.43
N GLN A 278 -3.77 -17.00 15.86
CA GLN A 278 -3.95 -18.14 16.76
C GLN A 278 -3.54 -19.47 16.13
N GLU A 279 -3.51 -19.58 14.81
CA GLU A 279 -3.07 -20.80 14.09
C GLU A 279 -1.54 -20.96 14.11
N LEU A 280 -0.80 -19.85 14.28
CA LEU A 280 0.66 -19.85 14.32
C LEU A 280 1.23 -19.82 15.76
N TRP A 281 0.43 -19.40 16.75
CA TRP A 281 0.88 -19.16 18.12
C TRP A 281 0.22 -20.06 19.17
N ASP A 282 -0.51 -21.11 18.76
CA ASP A 282 -1.06 -22.15 19.63
C ASP A 282 -0.05 -23.24 19.97
#